data_fd49e4b0444cd16e06f499d025eb5915
#
_entry.id   fd49e4b0444cd16e06f499d025eb5915
#
_cell.length_a   1.000
_cell.length_b   1.000
_cell.length_c   1.000
_cell.angle_alpha   90.00
_cell.angle_beta   90.00
_cell.angle_gamma   90.00
#
_symmetry.space_group_name_H-M   'P 1'
#
loop_
_entity.id
_entity.type
_entity.pdbx_description
1 polymer ?
#
loop_
_entity_poly.entity_id
_entity_poly.type
_entity_poly.pdbx_seq_one_letter_code
_entity_poly.pdbx_strand_id
1 'polypeptide(L)'
;SANKKKSTRCSKAGQYLKPLLIQCALAALKSKKNPYYAIKYQRIKKRRGHKKAIIAIARMMLIAIYHIIQDDAEFKPNDYDEIVNPKPSNNVPKMTVENVLWFLQEQGANEQALQILKNQYCSI
;
A
#
# COMPACT_ATOMS: atom_id res chain seq x y z
N SER A 1 4.39 -39.67 -8.98
CA SER A 1 3.61 -38.44 -9.03
C SER A 1 3.89 -37.69 -10.30
N ALA A 2 2.94 -37.81 -11.22
CA ALA A 2 3.07 -37.32 -12.56
C ALA A 2 3.22 -35.79 -12.59
N ASN A 3 4.32 -35.30 -13.09
CA ASN A 3 4.64 -33.89 -13.41
C ASN A 3 3.69 -33.31 -14.51
N LYS A 4 2.37 -33.54 -14.39
CA LYS A 4 1.40 -32.90 -15.29
C LYS A 4 1.26 -31.43 -14.90
N LYS A 5 1.88 -30.55 -15.69
CA LYS A 5 1.63 -29.11 -15.61
C LYS A 5 0.13 -28.89 -15.89
N LYS A 6 -0.67 -28.74 -14.82
CA LYS A 6 -2.06 -28.32 -14.96
C LYS A 6 -2.07 -26.91 -15.53
N SER A 7 -2.75 -26.74 -16.65
CA SER A 7 -2.94 -25.42 -17.26
C SER A 7 -3.57 -24.47 -16.26
N THR A 8 -2.96 -23.29 -16.06
CA THR A 8 -3.54 -22.19 -15.26
C THR A 8 -4.63 -21.44 -16.03
N ARG A 9 -5.08 -21.98 -17.15
CA ARG A 9 -6.08 -21.35 -18.02
C ARG A 9 -7.44 -21.40 -17.34
N CYS A 10 -8.09 -20.24 -17.16
CA CYS A 10 -9.44 -20.18 -16.61
C CYS A 10 -10.43 -20.92 -17.51
N SER A 11 -11.35 -21.66 -16.89
CA SER A 11 -12.46 -22.32 -17.61
C SER A 11 -13.34 -21.30 -18.33
N LYS A 12 -14.18 -21.79 -19.29
CA LYS A 12 -15.12 -20.94 -20.03
C LYS A 12 -16.10 -20.16 -19.13
N ALA A 13 -16.40 -20.65 -17.93
CA ALA A 13 -17.25 -19.97 -16.95
C ALA A 13 -16.76 -18.57 -16.55
N GLY A 14 -15.44 -18.31 -16.61
CA GLY A 14 -14.89 -17.00 -16.34
C GLY A 14 -14.81 -16.06 -17.54
N GLN A 15 -15.35 -16.45 -18.69
CA GLN A 15 -15.18 -15.73 -19.95
C GLN A 15 -15.80 -14.33 -19.94
N TYR A 16 -16.95 -14.14 -19.30
CA TYR A 16 -17.64 -12.85 -19.24
C TYR A 16 -17.31 -12.06 -17.95
N LEU A 17 -17.41 -12.70 -16.80
CA LEU A 17 -17.25 -12.04 -15.51
C LEU A 17 -15.82 -11.53 -15.29
N LYS A 18 -14.81 -12.31 -15.68
CA LYS A 18 -13.42 -11.93 -15.46
C LYS A 18 -13.02 -10.66 -16.21
N PRO A 19 -13.30 -10.48 -17.52
CA PRO A 19 -13.00 -9.23 -18.21
C PRO A 19 -13.74 -8.03 -17.60
N LEU A 20 -15.02 -8.22 -17.24
CA LEU A 20 -15.81 -7.17 -16.60
C LEU A 20 -15.17 -6.70 -15.29
N LEU A 21 -14.82 -7.62 -14.39
CA LEU A 21 -14.18 -7.28 -13.13
C LEU A 21 -12.81 -6.62 -13.30
N ILE A 22 -12.06 -7.01 -14.34
CA ILE A 22 -10.80 -6.34 -14.68
C ILE A 22 -11.03 -4.89 -15.09
N GLN A 23 -12.06 -4.61 -15.90
CA GLN A 23 -12.42 -3.24 -16.27
C GLN A 23 -12.86 -2.43 -15.07
N CYS A 24 -13.68 -2.99 -14.19
CA CYS A 24 -14.08 -2.35 -12.93
C CYS A 24 -12.87 -2.04 -12.05
N ALA A 25 -11.93 -2.99 -11.93
CA ALA A 25 -10.70 -2.78 -11.16
C ALA A 25 -9.85 -1.65 -11.74
N LEU A 26 -9.67 -1.59 -13.06
CA LEU A 26 -8.96 -0.50 -13.72
C LEU A 26 -9.63 0.87 -13.51
N ALA A 27 -10.96 0.92 -13.54
CA ALA A 27 -11.72 2.13 -13.25
C ALA A 27 -11.55 2.57 -11.79
N ALA A 28 -11.61 1.63 -10.84
CA ALA A 28 -11.43 1.89 -9.42
C ALA A 28 -10.04 2.45 -9.09
N LEU A 29 -9.00 2.04 -9.81
CA LEU A 29 -7.64 2.59 -9.64
C LEU A 29 -7.53 4.06 -10.02
N LYS A 30 -8.39 4.54 -10.91
CA LYS A 30 -8.42 5.94 -11.34
C LYS A 30 -9.27 6.84 -10.42
N SER A 31 -10.07 6.24 -9.53
CA SER A 31 -10.95 6.97 -8.62
C SER A 31 -10.13 7.73 -7.57
N LYS A 32 -10.33 9.05 -7.53
CA LYS A 32 -9.74 9.92 -6.49
C LYS A 32 -10.52 9.90 -5.17
N LYS A 33 -11.82 9.56 -5.22
CA LYS A 33 -12.70 9.57 -4.04
C LYS A 33 -12.38 8.44 -3.06
N ASN A 34 -11.98 7.28 -3.57
CA ASN A 34 -11.67 6.12 -2.74
C ASN A 34 -10.31 5.52 -3.11
N PRO A 35 -9.23 5.90 -2.43
CA PRO A 35 -7.88 5.48 -2.76
C PRO A 35 -7.55 4.05 -2.32
N TYR A 36 -8.42 3.37 -1.58
CA TYR A 36 -8.20 2.05 -1.00
C TYR A 36 -7.65 1.02 -2.01
N TYR A 37 -8.35 0.83 -3.13
CA TYR A 37 -7.92 -0.12 -4.17
C TYR A 37 -6.63 0.32 -4.87
N ALA A 38 -6.42 1.61 -5.05
CA ALA A 38 -5.20 2.14 -5.67
C ALA A 38 -3.96 1.85 -4.79
N ILE A 39 -4.06 2.07 -3.48
CA ILE A 39 -2.98 1.79 -2.53
C ILE A 39 -2.69 0.28 -2.47
N LYS A 40 -3.72 -0.56 -2.35
CA LYS A 40 -3.59 -2.03 -2.38
C LYS A 40 -2.92 -2.50 -3.67
N TYR A 41 -3.36 -1.97 -4.81
CA TYR A 41 -2.77 -2.28 -6.10
C TYR A 41 -1.28 -1.96 -6.14
N GLN A 42 -0.85 -0.78 -5.69
CA GLN A 42 0.56 -0.40 -5.69
C GLN A 42 1.41 -1.33 -4.81
N ARG A 43 0.92 -1.72 -3.64
CA ARG A 43 1.59 -2.69 -2.75
C ARG A 43 1.78 -4.05 -3.43
N ILE A 44 0.74 -4.56 -4.10
CA ILE A 44 0.80 -5.87 -4.79
C ILE A 44 1.65 -5.77 -6.05
N LYS A 45 1.55 -4.67 -6.81
CA LYS A 45 2.30 -4.44 -8.05
C LYS A 45 3.81 -4.47 -7.82
N LYS A 46 4.31 -3.82 -6.75
CA LYS A 46 5.73 -3.83 -6.38
C LYS A 46 6.28 -5.24 -6.21
N ARG A 47 5.48 -6.17 -5.69
CA ARG A 47 5.90 -7.53 -5.36
C ARG A 47 5.58 -8.55 -6.46
N ARG A 48 4.45 -8.44 -7.13
CA ARG A 48 3.88 -9.47 -8.01
C ARG A 48 3.72 -9.04 -9.47
N GLY A 49 3.93 -7.77 -9.78
CA GLY A 49 3.77 -7.19 -11.10
C GLY A 49 2.31 -6.83 -11.44
N HIS A 50 2.16 -6.06 -12.53
CA HIS A 50 0.87 -5.45 -12.95
C HIS A 50 -0.27 -6.46 -13.15
N LYS A 51 -0.04 -7.50 -13.97
CA LYS A 51 -1.09 -8.48 -14.35
C LYS A 51 -1.69 -9.19 -13.13
N LYS A 52 -0.83 -9.62 -12.19
CA LYS A 52 -1.26 -10.30 -10.96
C LYS A 52 -1.95 -9.34 -10.00
N ALA A 53 -1.49 -8.09 -9.93
CA ALA A 53 -2.08 -7.06 -9.08
C ALA A 53 -3.53 -6.73 -9.50
N ILE A 54 -3.78 -6.54 -10.80
CA ILE A 54 -5.14 -6.27 -11.31
C ILE A 54 -6.10 -7.42 -10.99
N ILE A 55 -5.69 -8.67 -11.20
CA ILE A 55 -6.52 -9.84 -10.89
C ILE A 55 -6.81 -9.92 -9.38
N ALA A 56 -5.84 -9.58 -8.54
CA ALA A 56 -6.03 -9.56 -7.09
C ALA A 56 -7.07 -8.49 -6.68
N ILE A 57 -7.01 -7.29 -7.25
CA ILE A 57 -8.00 -6.23 -7.01
C ILE A 57 -9.38 -6.66 -7.50
N ALA A 58 -9.49 -7.22 -8.71
CA ALA A 58 -10.74 -7.73 -9.25
C ALA A 58 -11.38 -8.79 -8.34
N ARG A 59 -10.58 -9.71 -7.78
CA ARG A 59 -11.05 -10.70 -6.80
C ARG A 59 -11.55 -10.03 -5.51
N MET A 60 -10.82 -9.05 -4.99
CA MET A 60 -11.23 -8.32 -3.78
C MET A 60 -12.56 -7.60 -4.00
N MET A 61 -12.77 -6.99 -5.16
CA MET A 61 -14.03 -6.35 -5.52
C MET A 61 -15.18 -7.35 -5.57
N LEU A 62 -14.96 -8.53 -6.16
CA LEU A 62 -15.98 -9.58 -6.19
C LEU A 62 -16.38 -10.06 -4.81
N ILE A 63 -15.40 -10.25 -3.91
CA ILE A 63 -15.66 -10.63 -2.52
C ILE A 63 -16.43 -9.53 -1.80
N ALA A 64 -16.06 -8.27 -1.99
CA ALA A 64 -16.77 -7.13 -1.41
C ALA A 64 -18.24 -7.06 -1.88
N ILE A 65 -18.49 -7.25 -3.18
CA ILE A 65 -19.85 -7.29 -3.75
C ILE A 65 -20.65 -8.44 -3.13
N TYR A 66 -20.03 -9.61 -2.96
CA TYR A 66 -20.69 -10.76 -2.33
C TYR A 66 -21.15 -10.43 -0.90
N HIS A 67 -20.28 -9.85 -0.07
CA HIS A 67 -20.63 -9.48 1.30
C HIS A 67 -21.68 -8.37 1.35
N ILE A 68 -21.61 -7.36 0.51
CA ILE A 68 -22.62 -6.30 0.44
C ILE A 68 -24.00 -6.89 0.14
N ILE A 69 -24.10 -7.83 -0.81
CA ILE A 69 -25.38 -8.45 -1.16
C ILE A 69 -25.88 -9.41 -0.08
N GLN A 70 -24.98 -10.16 0.56
CA GLN A 70 -25.36 -11.16 1.55
C GLN A 70 -25.71 -10.55 2.90
N ASP A 71 -24.94 -9.54 3.33
CA ASP A 71 -25.01 -8.99 4.69
C ASP A 71 -25.80 -7.66 4.72
N ASP A 72 -26.27 -7.18 3.56
CA ASP A 72 -26.92 -5.86 3.36
C ASP A 72 -26.12 -4.72 4.03
N ALA A 73 -24.81 -4.81 3.98
CA ALA A 73 -23.87 -3.94 4.67
C ALA A 73 -23.18 -2.97 3.72
N GLU A 74 -22.84 -1.78 4.23
CA GLU A 74 -22.01 -0.84 3.48
C GLU A 74 -20.58 -1.39 3.25
N PHE A 75 -19.95 -0.96 2.14
CA PHE A 75 -18.57 -1.30 1.85
C PHE A 75 -17.61 -0.70 2.89
N LYS A 76 -17.24 -1.50 3.88
CA LYS A 76 -16.25 -1.12 4.89
C LYS A 76 -15.30 -2.29 5.17
N PRO A 77 -14.22 -2.47 4.37
CA PRO A 77 -13.25 -3.51 4.63
C PRO A 77 -12.53 -3.28 5.96
N ASN A 78 -12.28 -4.34 6.72
CA ASN A 78 -11.68 -4.28 8.06
C ASN A 78 -10.32 -3.57 8.11
N ASP A 79 -9.57 -3.61 7.01
CA ASP A 79 -8.27 -2.98 6.87
C ASP A 79 -8.29 -1.62 6.16
N TYR A 80 -9.48 -1.01 6.03
CA TYR A 80 -9.63 0.28 5.34
C TYR A 80 -8.80 1.38 6.01
N ASP A 81 -8.93 1.53 7.33
CA ASP A 81 -8.25 2.57 8.09
C ASP A 81 -6.72 2.38 8.12
N GLU A 82 -6.26 1.13 8.19
CA GLU A 82 -4.83 0.82 8.15
C GLU A 82 -4.17 1.14 6.80
N ILE A 83 -4.96 1.10 5.73
CA ILE A 83 -4.48 1.31 4.37
C ILE A 83 -4.56 2.75 3.96
N VAL A 84 -5.67 3.42 4.25
CA VAL A 84 -5.92 4.81 3.86
C VAL A 84 -5.20 5.76 4.81
N ASN A 85 -5.21 5.45 6.12
CA ASN A 85 -4.56 6.24 7.17
C ASN A 85 -3.52 5.36 7.91
N PRO A 86 -2.39 5.04 7.30
CA PRO A 86 -1.39 4.21 7.94
C PRO A 86 -0.88 4.89 9.21
N LYS A 87 -0.93 4.18 10.34
CA LYS A 87 -0.27 4.64 11.57
C LYS A 87 1.21 4.86 11.28
N PRO A 88 1.83 5.92 11.79
CA PRO A 88 3.25 6.14 11.63
C PRO A 88 4.00 4.89 12.11
N SER A 89 4.90 4.39 11.29
CA SER A 89 5.73 3.24 11.65
C SER A 89 6.57 3.61 12.86
N ASN A 90 6.49 2.82 13.93
CA ASN A 90 7.36 2.98 15.09
C ASN A 90 8.85 2.75 14.77
N ASN A 91 9.15 2.26 13.55
CA ASN A 91 10.49 2.04 13.02
C ASN A 91 11.07 3.24 12.27
N VAL A 92 10.40 4.38 12.24
CA VAL A 92 11.09 5.61 11.83
C VAL A 92 12.09 5.90 12.94
N PRO A 93 13.41 5.86 12.68
CA PRO A 93 14.39 6.21 13.68
C PRO A 93 14.04 7.62 14.19
N LYS A 94 13.75 7.73 15.49
CA LYS A 94 13.50 9.03 16.09
C LYS A 94 14.77 9.84 15.86
N MET A 95 14.67 10.85 15.03
CA MET A 95 15.78 11.74 14.74
C MET A 95 16.00 12.55 16.01
N THR A 96 16.89 12.06 16.88
CA THR A 96 17.31 12.80 18.06
C THR A 96 18.23 13.93 17.62
N VAL A 97 18.25 15.02 18.38
CA VAL A 97 19.11 16.17 18.10
C VAL A 97 20.57 15.73 17.95
N GLU A 98 21.01 14.76 18.76
CA GLU A 98 22.35 14.17 18.69
C GLU A 98 22.65 13.51 17.34
N ASN A 99 21.71 12.74 16.79
CA ASN A 99 21.88 12.10 15.48
C ASN A 99 21.95 13.12 14.34
N VAL A 100 21.19 14.21 14.44
CA VAL A 100 21.25 15.31 13.48
C VAL A 100 22.59 16.03 13.56
N LEU A 101 23.07 16.33 14.76
CA LEU A 101 24.35 16.98 14.97
C LEU A 101 25.50 16.12 14.45
N TRP A 102 25.49 14.81 14.75
CA TRP A 102 26.51 13.88 14.24
C TRP A 102 26.51 13.85 12.70
N PHE A 103 25.33 13.74 12.07
CA PHE A 103 25.20 13.75 10.61
C PHE A 103 25.71 15.04 9.98
N LEU A 104 25.42 16.19 10.59
CA LEU A 104 25.91 17.49 10.11
C LEU A 104 27.42 17.63 10.26
N GLN A 105 28.03 17.05 11.31
CA GLN A 105 29.48 17.01 11.47
C GLN A 105 30.16 16.19 10.37
N GLU A 106 29.61 15.03 10.01
CA GLU A 106 30.15 14.21 8.90
C GLU A 106 30.06 14.91 7.55
N GLN A 107 29.03 15.73 7.32
CA GLN A 107 28.86 16.49 6.08
C GLN A 107 29.72 17.78 6.04
N GLY A 108 30.56 18.02 7.03
CA GLY A 108 31.46 19.19 7.08
C GLY A 108 30.73 20.51 7.36
N ALA A 109 29.62 20.46 8.10
CA ALA A 109 28.93 21.66 8.53
C ALA A 109 29.81 22.53 9.42
N ASN A 110 29.67 23.84 9.25
CA ASN A 110 30.48 24.83 10.00
C ASN A 110 30.31 24.65 11.52
N GLU A 111 31.42 24.52 12.23
CA GLU A 111 31.44 24.31 13.70
C GLU A 111 30.66 25.39 14.48
N GLN A 112 30.63 26.62 13.98
CA GLN A 112 29.88 27.72 14.60
C GLN A 112 28.37 27.48 14.55
N ALA A 113 27.85 26.97 13.43
CA ALA A 113 26.44 26.62 13.29
C ALA A 113 26.04 25.44 14.19
N LEU A 114 26.93 24.46 14.37
CA LEU A 114 26.72 23.32 15.26
C LEU A 114 26.70 23.75 16.74
N GLN A 115 27.54 24.72 17.12
CA GLN A 115 27.58 25.26 18.47
C GLN A 115 26.29 26.02 18.83
N ILE A 116 25.76 26.80 17.89
CA ILE A 116 24.48 27.51 18.05
C ILE A 116 23.32 26.52 18.24
N LEU A 117 23.27 25.46 17.44
CA LEU A 117 22.27 24.41 17.59
C LEU A 117 22.35 23.65 18.91
N LYS A 118 23.57 23.33 19.35
CA LYS A 118 23.81 22.71 20.69
C LYS A 118 23.29 23.59 21.83
N ASN A 119 23.58 24.88 21.78
CA ASN A 119 23.16 25.82 22.81
C ASN A 119 21.66 26.07 22.86
N GLN A 120 20.97 26.01 21.71
CA GLN A 120 19.51 26.21 21.63
C GLN A 120 18.68 24.96 22.03
N TYR A 121 19.17 23.73 21.78
CA TYR A 121 18.39 22.52 21.90
C TYR A 121 18.90 21.51 22.96
N CYS A 122 20.09 21.69 23.51
CA CYS A 122 20.64 20.83 24.58
C CYS A 122 20.62 21.47 25.96
N SER A 123 19.95 22.62 26.13
CA SER A 123 19.82 23.31 27.43
C SER A 123 18.46 23.07 28.12
N ILE A 124 17.83 21.90 27.88
CA ILE A 124 16.61 21.48 28.59
C ILE A 124 16.88 20.18 29.32
#